data_9e4ad2000f3639e6741234a8c119c887
#
_entry.id   9e4ad2000f3639e6741234a8c119c887
#
_cell.length_a   1.000
_cell.length_b   1.000
_cell.length_c   1.000
_cell.angle_alpha   90.00
_cell.angle_beta   90.00
_cell.angle_gamma   90.00
#
_symmetry.space_group_name_H-M   'P 1'
#
loop_
_entity.id
_entity.type
_entity.pdbx_description
1 polymer ?
#
loop_
_entity_poly.entity_id
_entity_poly.type
_entity_poly.pdbx_seq_one_letter_code
_entity_poly.pdbx_strand_id
1 'polypeptide(L)'
;MTEPAPRVALFVTCLANVFRPALAEASVALLRAAGCEVHLPLAQSCCGQPGYNGGAIASARPVARQVIRTFADFDYVVAPSGSCAGMIRHHYPRLFAADPRWAGRAAALAAKTFELTAFLADVVHFTPAPARGAAARTVTYHDSCAGLRELGIRAQPRALLASAGVAITEMQGTEVCCGFGGTFCAKLPAISVAMADEKLGNALAAGADMLVGGDLGCLLHLAGRAGACGTALEIRHVSELLAGRLDRPALGEEQP
;
A
#
# COMPACT_ATOMS: atom_id res chain seq x y z
N MET A 1 -20.83 -12.92 25.27
CA MET A 1 -20.09 -11.66 25.42
C MET A 1 -19.37 -11.45 24.11
N THR A 2 -19.72 -10.42 23.33
CA THR A 2 -18.99 -10.07 22.11
C THR A 2 -17.62 -9.56 22.51
N GLU A 3 -16.55 -10.10 21.96
CA GLU A 3 -15.22 -9.54 22.13
C GLU A 3 -15.20 -8.05 21.73
N PRO A 4 -14.47 -7.20 22.46
CA PRO A 4 -14.37 -5.79 22.10
C PRO A 4 -13.77 -5.64 20.70
N ALA A 5 -14.25 -4.66 19.95
CA ALA A 5 -13.73 -4.36 18.61
C ALA A 5 -12.22 -4.08 18.69
N PRO A 6 -11.39 -4.64 17.78
CA PRO A 6 -9.96 -4.40 17.80
C PRO A 6 -9.64 -2.93 17.52
N ARG A 7 -8.78 -2.32 18.35
CA ARG A 7 -8.33 -0.93 18.22
C ARG A 7 -7.21 -0.87 17.17
N VAL A 8 -7.56 -0.43 15.97
CA VAL A 8 -6.66 -0.37 14.82
C VAL A 8 -6.19 1.06 14.57
N ALA A 9 -4.89 1.30 14.63
CA ALA A 9 -4.33 2.56 14.16
C ALA A 9 -3.99 2.47 12.67
N LEU A 10 -4.60 3.33 11.85
CA LEU A 10 -4.23 3.45 10.45
C LEU A 10 -2.94 4.29 10.32
N PHE A 11 -1.91 3.67 9.77
CA PHE A 11 -0.70 4.36 9.35
C PHE A 11 -0.95 5.01 7.99
N VAL A 12 -1.33 6.28 7.99
CA VAL A 12 -1.49 7.06 6.76
C VAL A 12 -0.12 7.36 6.20
N THR A 13 0.21 6.77 5.06
CA THR A 13 1.54 6.95 4.46
C THR A 13 1.73 8.39 4.01
N CYS A 14 2.97 8.90 4.03
CA CYS A 14 3.26 10.28 3.62
C CYS A 14 2.79 10.57 2.19
N LEU A 15 2.93 9.61 1.27
CA LEU A 15 2.44 9.76 -0.11
C LEU A 15 0.92 9.84 -0.16
N ALA A 16 0.20 9.00 0.61
CA ALA A 16 -1.25 9.05 0.67
C ALA A 16 -1.74 10.40 1.21
N ASN A 17 -1.12 10.89 2.27
CA ASN A 17 -1.50 12.16 2.89
C ASN A 17 -1.34 13.36 1.94
N VAL A 18 -0.30 13.35 1.10
CA VAL A 18 0.03 14.48 0.20
C VAL A 18 -0.68 14.35 -1.15
N PHE A 19 -0.66 13.18 -1.76
CA PHE A 19 -1.08 13.00 -3.15
C PHE A 19 -2.44 12.34 -3.32
N ARG A 20 -2.89 11.56 -2.33
CA ARG A 20 -4.15 10.80 -2.44
C ARG A 20 -4.85 10.61 -1.08
N PRO A 21 -5.37 11.67 -0.44
CA PRO A 21 -6.08 11.55 0.85
C PRO A 21 -7.27 10.58 0.79
N ALA A 22 -7.93 10.46 -0.36
CA ALA A 22 -9.03 9.52 -0.59
C ALA A 22 -8.67 8.06 -0.31
N LEU A 23 -7.38 7.68 -0.45
CA LEU A 23 -6.87 6.35 -0.09
C LEU A 23 -6.99 6.10 1.42
N ALA A 24 -6.67 7.09 2.25
CA ALA A 24 -6.82 6.98 3.70
C ALA A 24 -8.30 6.86 4.09
N GLU A 25 -9.18 7.66 3.45
CA GLU A 25 -10.64 7.59 3.66
C GLU A 25 -11.19 6.21 3.28
N ALA A 26 -10.78 5.65 2.14
CA ALA A 26 -11.15 4.31 1.70
C ALA A 26 -10.69 3.24 2.69
N SER A 27 -9.44 3.34 3.18
CA SER A 27 -8.88 2.42 4.16
C SER A 27 -9.64 2.45 5.50
N VAL A 28 -10.01 3.65 5.98
CA VAL A 28 -10.85 3.84 7.18
C VAL A 28 -12.21 3.18 6.98
N ALA A 29 -12.85 3.40 5.81
CA ALA A 29 -14.16 2.82 5.51
C ALA A 29 -14.11 1.28 5.54
N LEU A 30 -13.10 0.66 4.93
CA LEU A 30 -12.91 -0.79 4.92
C LEU A 30 -12.68 -1.36 6.32
N LEU A 31 -11.79 -0.74 7.11
CA LEU A 31 -11.50 -1.20 8.46
C LEU A 31 -12.72 -1.08 9.39
N ARG A 32 -13.50 0.01 9.27
CA ARG A 32 -14.77 0.16 10.01
C ARG A 32 -15.82 -0.86 9.57
N ALA A 33 -15.95 -1.11 8.27
CA ALA A 33 -16.84 -2.15 7.75
C ALA A 33 -16.42 -3.54 8.22
N ALA A 34 -15.13 -3.76 8.48
CA ALA A 34 -14.59 -4.99 9.08
C ALA A 34 -14.78 -5.07 10.61
N GLY A 35 -15.49 -4.12 11.24
CA GLY A 35 -15.78 -4.13 12.66
C GLY A 35 -14.68 -3.57 13.57
N CYS A 36 -13.70 -2.85 13.02
CA CYS A 36 -12.60 -2.28 13.79
C CYS A 36 -12.91 -0.89 14.36
N GLU A 37 -12.40 -0.59 15.55
CA GLU A 37 -12.30 0.77 16.08
C GLU A 37 -11.07 1.45 15.47
N VAL A 38 -11.28 2.36 14.51
CA VAL A 38 -10.21 2.96 13.72
C VAL A 38 -9.74 4.28 14.29
N HIS A 39 -8.44 4.37 14.54
CA HIS A 39 -7.76 5.56 15.05
C HIS A 39 -6.79 6.13 14.01
N LEU A 40 -6.71 7.47 13.96
CA LEU A 40 -5.79 8.23 13.10
C LEU A 40 -4.89 9.10 13.99
N PRO A 41 -3.75 8.58 14.49
CA PRO A 41 -2.87 9.35 15.35
C PRO A 41 -2.30 10.58 14.62
N LEU A 42 -2.54 11.78 15.13
CA LEU A 42 -2.09 13.03 14.51
C LEU A 42 -0.57 13.21 14.51
N ALA A 43 0.11 12.58 15.48
CA ALA A 43 1.57 12.65 15.62
C ALA A 43 2.34 11.70 14.68
N GLN A 44 1.66 11.04 13.74
CA GLN A 44 2.31 10.12 12.81
C GLN A 44 3.19 10.88 11.79
N SER A 45 4.21 10.20 11.31
CA SER A 45 5.16 10.71 10.34
C SER A 45 5.43 9.69 9.22
N CYS A 46 6.36 9.98 8.31
CA CYS A 46 6.84 8.99 7.35
C CYS A 46 7.37 7.73 8.06
N CYS A 47 7.30 6.56 7.39
CA CYS A 47 7.91 5.32 7.90
C CYS A 47 9.45 5.36 7.92
N GLY A 48 10.08 6.33 7.27
CA GLY A 48 11.53 6.46 7.20
C GLY A 48 12.21 5.62 6.12
N GLN A 49 11.45 4.89 5.31
CA GLN A 49 12.00 4.02 4.26
C GLN A 49 12.92 4.76 3.27
N PRO A 50 12.60 5.98 2.77
CA PRO A 50 13.50 6.68 1.83
C PRO A 50 14.90 6.92 2.42
N GLY A 51 14.98 7.33 3.68
CA GLY A 51 16.25 7.49 4.38
C GLY A 51 16.98 6.18 4.60
N TYR A 52 16.25 5.13 5.00
CA TYR A 52 16.81 3.80 5.21
C TYR A 52 17.38 3.21 3.92
N ASN A 53 16.61 3.20 2.84
CA ASN A 53 17.04 2.68 1.54
C ASN A 53 18.15 3.52 0.90
N GLY A 54 18.20 4.81 1.21
CA GLY A 54 19.26 5.71 0.79
C GLY A 54 20.56 5.59 1.60
N GLY A 55 20.62 4.70 2.63
CA GLY A 55 21.76 4.53 3.51
C GLY A 55 21.88 5.59 4.61
N ALA A 56 20.94 6.54 4.72
CA ALA A 56 20.92 7.60 5.73
C ALA A 56 20.35 7.07 7.07
N ILE A 57 20.99 6.05 7.63
CA ILE A 57 20.53 5.34 8.83
C ILE A 57 20.38 6.28 10.04
N ALA A 58 21.29 7.23 10.19
CA ALA A 58 21.25 8.23 11.27
C ALA A 58 19.97 9.07 11.23
N SER A 59 19.48 9.41 10.03
CA SER A 59 18.23 10.15 9.82
C SER A 59 16.98 9.26 9.93
N ALA A 60 17.07 7.99 9.55
CA ALA A 60 15.96 7.05 9.63
C ALA A 60 15.58 6.70 11.09
N ARG A 61 16.56 6.59 12.00
CA ARG A 61 16.33 6.21 13.41
C ARG A 61 15.40 7.16 14.17
N PRO A 62 15.55 8.49 14.16
CA PRO A 62 14.63 9.41 14.85
C PRO A 62 13.19 9.28 14.34
N VAL A 63 13.02 9.15 13.02
CA VAL A 63 11.72 8.95 12.38
C VAL A 63 11.07 7.65 12.86
N ALA A 64 11.81 6.54 12.82
CA ALA A 64 11.32 5.25 13.29
C ALA A 64 10.97 5.27 14.80
N ARG A 65 11.75 5.97 15.62
CA ARG A 65 11.42 6.15 17.06
C ARG A 65 10.11 6.91 17.27
N GLN A 66 9.84 7.92 16.45
CA GLN A 66 8.57 8.64 16.48
C GLN A 66 7.41 7.71 16.15
N VAL A 67 7.50 6.93 15.07
CA VAL A 67 6.48 5.95 14.69
C VAL A 67 6.26 4.93 15.81
N ILE A 68 7.33 4.35 16.39
CA ILE A 68 7.22 3.39 17.49
C ILE A 68 6.45 3.98 18.68
N ARG A 69 6.70 5.24 19.06
CA ARG A 69 5.99 5.89 20.17
C ARG A 69 4.52 6.13 19.83
N THR A 70 4.26 6.65 18.64
CA THR A 70 2.92 7.04 18.19
C THR A 70 1.96 5.85 18.12
N PHE A 71 2.48 4.67 17.77
CA PHE A 71 1.67 3.47 17.53
C PHE A 71 1.77 2.40 18.65
N ALA A 72 2.40 2.73 19.79
CA ALA A 72 2.66 1.77 20.86
C ALA A 72 1.39 1.13 21.45
N ASP A 73 0.34 1.92 21.67
CA ASP A 73 -0.80 1.56 22.53
C ASP A 73 -2.02 1.00 21.77
N PHE A 74 -1.89 0.69 20.49
CA PHE A 74 -2.96 0.09 19.67
C PHE A 74 -2.77 -1.43 19.56
N ASP A 75 -3.85 -2.17 19.32
CA ASP A 75 -3.80 -3.62 19.16
C ASP A 75 -3.13 -3.97 17.82
N TYR A 76 -3.47 -3.22 16.77
CA TYR A 76 -2.92 -3.37 15.43
C TYR A 76 -2.53 -2.04 14.81
N VAL A 77 -1.56 -2.09 13.91
CA VAL A 77 -1.20 -0.98 13.02
C VAL A 77 -1.36 -1.46 11.59
N VAL A 78 -2.19 -0.76 10.83
CA VAL A 78 -2.48 -1.14 9.45
C VAL A 78 -2.02 -0.04 8.50
N ALA A 79 -1.22 -0.40 7.50
CA ALA A 79 -0.74 0.52 6.48
C ALA A 79 -1.26 0.10 5.10
N PRO A 80 -1.90 0.99 4.32
CA PRO A 80 -2.29 0.73 2.94
C PRO A 80 -1.08 0.89 2.00
N SER A 81 0.00 0.17 2.30
CA SER A 81 1.24 0.20 1.52
C SER A 81 2.15 -0.93 1.97
N GLY A 82 2.48 -1.83 1.04
CA GLY A 82 3.42 -2.93 1.30
C GLY A 82 4.80 -2.44 1.70
N SER A 83 5.28 -1.36 1.08
CA SER A 83 6.61 -0.80 1.37
C SER A 83 6.70 -0.19 2.77
N CYS A 84 5.68 0.53 3.23
CA CYS A 84 5.65 1.09 4.58
C CYS A 84 5.46 0.00 5.64
N ALA A 85 4.58 -0.96 5.41
CA ALA A 85 4.39 -2.10 6.32
C ALA A 85 5.66 -2.95 6.41
N GLY A 86 6.33 -3.24 5.29
CA GLY A 86 7.62 -3.94 5.24
C GLY A 86 8.72 -3.21 6.01
N MET A 87 8.80 -1.88 5.85
CA MET A 87 9.73 -1.05 6.62
C MET A 87 9.54 -1.22 8.14
N ILE A 88 8.30 -1.18 8.61
CA ILE A 88 8.01 -1.31 10.04
C ILE A 88 8.22 -2.76 10.51
N ARG A 89 7.74 -3.77 9.76
CA ARG A 89 7.82 -5.18 10.17
C ARG A 89 9.23 -5.75 10.15
N HIS A 90 10.01 -5.45 9.11
CA HIS A 90 11.27 -6.13 8.87
C HIS A 90 12.50 -5.26 9.13
N HIS A 91 12.40 -3.96 8.85
CA HIS A 91 13.57 -3.09 8.92
C HIS A 91 13.70 -2.36 10.25
N TYR A 92 12.60 -2.04 10.97
CA TYR A 92 12.72 -1.46 12.32
C TYR A 92 13.40 -2.39 13.32
N PRO A 93 13.08 -3.70 13.41
CA PRO A 93 13.83 -4.62 14.27
C PRO A 93 15.34 -4.64 13.96
N ARG A 94 15.70 -4.64 12.67
CA ARG A 94 17.10 -4.59 12.22
C ARG A 94 17.77 -3.25 12.55
N LEU A 95 17.06 -2.15 12.36
CA LEU A 95 17.52 -0.79 12.62
C LEU A 95 17.89 -0.56 14.08
N PHE A 96 17.21 -1.25 14.99
CA PHE A 96 17.39 -1.13 16.45
C PHE A 96 17.98 -2.37 17.10
N ALA A 97 18.46 -3.36 16.36
CA ALA A 97 18.96 -4.63 16.92
C ALA A 97 20.04 -4.44 18.00
N ALA A 98 20.92 -3.45 17.84
CA ALA A 98 21.99 -3.13 18.79
C ALA A 98 21.59 -2.05 19.83
N ASP A 99 20.33 -1.61 19.88
CA ASP A 99 19.84 -0.59 20.81
C ASP A 99 18.92 -1.21 21.86
N PRO A 100 19.42 -1.53 23.10
CA PRO A 100 18.61 -2.21 24.11
C PRO A 100 17.34 -1.48 24.53
N ARG A 101 17.31 -0.15 24.35
CA ARG A 101 16.13 0.69 24.69
C ARG A 101 15.02 0.58 23.65
N TRP A 102 15.36 0.26 22.39
CA TRP A 102 14.43 0.32 21.26
C TRP A 102 14.18 -1.05 20.61
N ALA A 103 15.08 -2.02 20.76
CA ALA A 103 14.94 -3.33 20.11
C ALA A 103 13.60 -4.02 20.46
N GLY A 104 13.25 -4.11 21.73
CA GLY A 104 12.00 -4.72 22.18
C GLY A 104 10.77 -3.94 21.70
N ARG A 105 10.84 -2.61 21.71
CA ARG A 105 9.73 -1.76 21.23
C ARG A 105 9.53 -1.87 19.71
N ALA A 106 10.62 -1.92 18.96
CA ALA A 106 10.58 -2.12 17.51
C ALA A 106 9.99 -3.50 17.15
N ALA A 107 10.40 -4.55 17.86
CA ALA A 107 9.87 -5.90 17.69
C ALA A 107 8.37 -5.98 18.03
N ALA A 108 7.93 -5.34 19.11
CA ALA A 108 6.53 -5.30 19.52
C ALA A 108 5.67 -4.57 18.46
N LEU A 109 6.13 -3.44 17.92
CA LEU A 109 5.42 -2.75 16.85
C LEU A 109 5.39 -3.59 15.57
N ALA A 110 6.50 -4.21 15.19
CA ALA A 110 6.61 -5.06 14.01
C ALA A 110 5.60 -6.23 14.04
N ALA A 111 5.44 -6.87 15.20
CA ALA A 111 4.54 -8.01 15.38
C ALA A 111 3.07 -7.69 15.11
N LYS A 112 2.64 -6.44 15.38
CA LYS A 112 1.24 -5.99 15.22
C LYS A 112 1.01 -5.09 14.01
N THR A 113 2.00 -4.92 13.14
CA THR A 113 1.88 -4.12 11.91
C THR A 113 1.53 -5.01 10.72
N PHE A 114 0.54 -4.61 9.95
CA PHE A 114 0.06 -5.32 8.77
C PHE A 114 -0.12 -4.36 7.60
N GLU A 115 0.01 -4.90 6.39
CA GLU A 115 -0.51 -4.24 5.20
C GLU A 115 -2.04 -4.44 5.15
N LEU A 116 -2.75 -3.47 4.58
CA LEU A 116 -4.22 -3.40 4.61
C LEU A 116 -4.90 -4.67 4.10
N THR A 117 -4.51 -5.18 2.93
CA THR A 117 -5.18 -6.35 2.34
C THR A 117 -4.88 -7.62 3.11
N ALA A 118 -3.66 -7.77 3.62
CA ALA A 118 -3.30 -8.87 4.51
C ALA A 118 -4.07 -8.81 5.84
N PHE A 119 -4.24 -7.64 6.43
CA PHE A 119 -5.03 -7.48 7.65
C PHE A 119 -6.49 -7.84 7.43
N LEU A 120 -7.09 -7.33 6.35
CA LEU A 120 -8.49 -7.59 6.03
C LEU A 120 -8.76 -9.07 5.74
N ALA A 121 -7.87 -9.74 5.00
CA ALA A 121 -8.06 -11.14 4.62
C ALA A 121 -7.69 -12.12 5.74
N ASP A 122 -6.49 -11.96 6.32
CA ASP A 122 -5.86 -12.99 7.16
C ASP A 122 -6.15 -12.80 8.66
N VAL A 123 -6.45 -11.55 9.10
CA VAL A 123 -6.64 -11.24 10.53
C VAL A 123 -8.11 -11.11 10.88
N VAL A 124 -8.86 -10.27 10.13
CA VAL A 124 -10.28 -10.02 10.44
C VAL A 124 -11.24 -10.76 9.51
N HIS A 125 -10.74 -11.52 8.55
CA HIS A 125 -11.52 -12.34 7.61
C HIS A 125 -12.68 -11.59 6.97
N PHE A 126 -12.41 -10.36 6.54
CA PHE A 126 -13.40 -9.44 6.01
C PHE A 126 -13.88 -9.85 4.62
N THR A 127 -15.17 -9.78 4.41
CA THR A 127 -15.78 -9.95 3.09
C THR A 127 -16.29 -8.59 2.63
N PRO A 128 -15.66 -7.97 1.60
CA PRO A 128 -16.10 -6.69 1.08
C PRO A 128 -17.46 -6.77 0.39
N ALA A 129 -18.20 -5.66 0.42
CA ALA A 129 -19.39 -5.52 -0.39
C ALA A 129 -19.04 -5.49 -1.89
N PRO A 130 -19.99 -5.86 -2.79
CA PRO A 130 -19.75 -5.80 -4.24
C PRO A 130 -19.23 -4.43 -4.69
N ALA A 131 -18.14 -4.43 -5.44
CA ALA A 131 -17.48 -3.21 -5.95
C ALA A 131 -18.30 -2.63 -7.12
N ARG A 132 -19.21 -1.72 -6.82
CA ARG A 132 -20.06 -1.06 -7.81
C ARG A 132 -19.19 -0.29 -8.80
N GLY A 133 -19.46 -0.46 -10.10
CA GLY A 133 -18.75 0.21 -11.19
C GLY A 133 -17.49 -0.48 -11.69
N ALA A 134 -17.03 -1.55 -11.04
CA ALA A 134 -15.88 -2.34 -11.49
C ALA A 134 -16.27 -3.58 -12.31
N ALA A 135 -17.49 -4.07 -12.18
CA ALA A 135 -17.95 -5.35 -12.78
C ALA A 135 -17.90 -5.39 -14.32
N ALA A 136 -17.88 -4.24 -14.99
CA ALA A 136 -17.80 -4.15 -16.45
C ALA A 136 -16.38 -3.83 -16.97
N ARG A 137 -15.37 -3.83 -16.09
CA ARG A 137 -13.99 -3.45 -16.43
C ARG A 137 -13.04 -4.63 -16.33
N THR A 138 -12.09 -4.70 -17.24
CA THR A 138 -10.98 -5.65 -17.17
C THR A 138 -9.93 -5.10 -16.23
N VAL A 139 -9.82 -5.73 -15.05
CA VAL A 139 -8.88 -5.31 -13.99
C VAL A 139 -7.64 -6.18 -14.02
N THR A 140 -6.46 -5.58 -13.97
CA THR A 140 -5.19 -6.30 -13.72
C THR A 140 -4.55 -5.83 -12.42
N TYR A 141 -3.68 -6.65 -11.82
CA TYR A 141 -3.08 -6.36 -10.52
C TYR A 141 -1.56 -6.27 -10.62
N HIS A 142 -0.98 -5.22 -10.02
CA HIS A 142 0.46 -5.07 -9.83
C HIS A 142 0.88 -5.51 -8.44
N ASP A 143 1.66 -6.59 -8.35
CA ASP A 143 2.28 -7.03 -7.10
C ASP A 143 3.49 -6.16 -6.78
N SER A 144 3.38 -5.29 -5.76
CA SER A 144 4.50 -4.45 -5.34
C SER A 144 5.63 -5.31 -4.75
N CYS A 145 6.90 -4.92 -5.02
CA CYS A 145 8.05 -5.75 -4.58
C CYS A 145 8.07 -5.97 -3.06
N ALA A 146 7.79 -4.95 -2.25
CA ALA A 146 7.79 -5.08 -0.80
C ALA A 146 6.58 -5.90 -0.31
N GLY A 147 5.39 -5.68 -0.89
CA GLY A 147 4.22 -6.50 -0.59
C GLY A 147 4.47 -7.97 -0.85
N LEU A 148 4.95 -8.30 -2.06
CA LEU A 148 5.16 -9.67 -2.47
C LEU A 148 6.37 -10.33 -1.78
N ARG A 149 7.56 -9.70 -1.85
CA ARG A 149 8.82 -10.36 -1.48
C ARG A 149 9.15 -10.27 0.00
N GLU A 150 8.71 -9.19 0.68
CA GLU A 150 8.96 -9.01 2.09
C GLU A 150 7.78 -9.52 2.95
N LEU A 151 6.54 -9.30 2.50
CA LEU A 151 5.35 -9.62 3.28
C LEU A 151 4.57 -10.85 2.79
N GLY A 152 4.92 -11.42 1.64
CA GLY A 152 4.24 -12.60 1.07
C GLY A 152 2.81 -12.32 0.59
N ILE A 153 2.48 -11.05 0.30
CA ILE A 153 1.14 -10.62 -0.09
C ILE A 153 0.96 -10.84 -1.59
N ARG A 154 0.10 -11.78 -1.95
CA ARG A 154 -0.30 -12.09 -3.33
C ARG A 154 -1.73 -12.55 -3.41
N ALA A 155 -2.10 -13.53 -2.59
CA ALA A 155 -3.44 -14.12 -2.58
C ALA A 155 -4.48 -13.19 -1.96
N GLN A 156 -4.12 -12.44 -0.94
CA GLN A 156 -5.01 -11.61 -0.14
C GLN A 156 -5.77 -10.56 -0.97
N PRO A 157 -5.11 -9.68 -1.74
CA PRO A 157 -5.84 -8.71 -2.56
C PRO A 157 -6.72 -9.37 -3.62
N ARG A 158 -6.29 -10.51 -4.19
CA ARG A 158 -7.06 -11.26 -5.18
C ARG A 158 -8.32 -11.87 -4.57
N ALA A 159 -8.21 -12.46 -3.39
CA ALA A 159 -9.36 -13.03 -2.65
C ALA A 159 -10.38 -11.95 -2.29
N LEU A 160 -9.92 -10.78 -1.81
CA LEU A 160 -10.79 -9.65 -1.49
C LEU A 160 -11.49 -9.10 -2.74
N LEU A 161 -10.77 -8.93 -3.85
CA LEU A 161 -11.35 -8.46 -5.12
C LEU A 161 -12.35 -9.47 -5.68
N ALA A 162 -12.04 -10.76 -5.66
CA ALA A 162 -12.97 -11.81 -6.08
C ALA A 162 -14.25 -11.81 -5.21
N SER A 163 -14.12 -11.66 -3.89
CA SER A 163 -15.26 -11.53 -2.97
C SER A 163 -16.11 -10.30 -3.27
N ALA A 164 -15.49 -9.22 -3.75
CA ALA A 164 -16.18 -8.00 -4.20
C ALA A 164 -16.78 -8.11 -5.61
N GLY A 165 -16.70 -9.28 -6.25
CA GLY A 165 -17.20 -9.51 -7.61
C GLY A 165 -16.33 -8.95 -8.72
N VAL A 166 -15.05 -8.67 -8.43
CA VAL A 166 -14.07 -8.18 -9.41
C VAL A 166 -13.19 -9.33 -9.90
N ALA A 167 -13.28 -9.63 -11.19
CA ALA A 167 -12.40 -10.58 -11.84
C ALA A 167 -11.08 -9.91 -12.24
N ILE A 168 -9.96 -10.59 -11.96
CA ILE A 168 -8.64 -10.11 -12.35
C ILE A 168 -8.17 -10.89 -13.58
N THR A 169 -7.77 -10.19 -14.63
CA THR A 169 -7.01 -10.72 -15.75
C THR A 169 -5.54 -10.46 -15.47
N GLU A 170 -4.78 -11.50 -15.16
CA GLU A 170 -3.38 -11.36 -14.80
C GLU A 170 -2.56 -10.91 -16.02
N MET A 171 -1.82 -9.82 -15.88
CA MET A 171 -0.82 -9.42 -16.87
C MET A 171 0.44 -10.29 -16.76
N GLN A 172 1.23 -10.37 -17.82
CA GLN A 172 2.55 -10.98 -17.74
C GLN A 172 3.45 -10.18 -16.79
N GLY A 173 4.23 -10.86 -15.94
CA GLY A 173 5.18 -10.21 -15.04
C GLY A 173 4.53 -9.34 -13.97
N THR A 174 3.40 -9.78 -13.36
CA THR A 174 2.77 -9.06 -12.24
C THR A 174 3.74 -8.74 -11.12
N GLU A 175 4.69 -9.65 -10.85
CA GLU A 175 5.72 -9.58 -9.81
C GLU A 175 6.97 -8.76 -10.21
N VAL A 176 7.11 -8.34 -11.47
CA VAL A 176 8.22 -7.50 -11.92
C VAL A 176 8.07 -6.10 -11.34
N CYS A 177 9.16 -5.49 -10.89
CA CYS A 177 9.17 -4.17 -10.27
C CYS A 177 8.64 -3.10 -11.22
N CYS A 178 7.89 -2.13 -10.70
CA CYS A 178 7.39 -0.98 -11.47
C CYS A 178 8.46 0.06 -11.84
N GLY A 179 9.67 -0.03 -11.24
CA GLY A 179 10.74 0.95 -11.45
C GLY A 179 10.76 2.13 -10.48
N PHE A 180 9.78 2.30 -9.59
CA PHE A 180 9.76 3.44 -8.65
C PHE A 180 10.95 3.42 -7.67
N GLY A 181 11.06 2.38 -6.82
CA GLY A 181 12.17 2.18 -5.87
C GLY A 181 12.50 3.37 -4.97
N GLY A 182 11.59 4.32 -4.78
CA GLY A 182 11.82 5.55 -4.02
C GLY A 182 12.89 6.44 -4.68
N THR A 183 14.10 6.46 -4.12
CA THR A 183 15.21 7.24 -4.68
C THR A 183 15.78 6.67 -5.99
N PHE A 184 15.44 5.43 -6.35
CA PHE A 184 15.92 4.77 -7.56
C PHE A 184 15.45 5.50 -8.82
N CYS A 185 14.17 5.88 -8.90
CA CYS A 185 13.63 6.57 -10.06
C CYS A 185 14.29 7.94 -10.32
N ALA A 186 14.75 8.59 -9.26
CA ALA A 186 15.49 9.85 -9.38
C ALA A 186 16.96 9.66 -9.77
N LYS A 187 17.60 8.57 -9.26
CA LYS A 187 19.03 8.30 -9.51
C LYS A 187 19.29 7.62 -10.85
N LEU A 188 18.37 6.78 -11.32
CA LEU A 188 18.48 5.98 -12.53
C LEU A 188 17.22 6.12 -13.40
N PRO A 189 16.86 7.35 -13.84
CA PRO A 189 15.58 7.63 -14.48
C PRO A 189 15.36 6.83 -15.77
N ALA A 190 16.38 6.63 -16.60
CA ALA A 190 16.24 5.89 -17.84
C ALA A 190 15.84 4.41 -17.61
N ILE A 191 16.45 3.76 -16.61
CA ILE A 191 16.11 2.38 -16.25
C ILE A 191 14.73 2.32 -15.63
N SER A 192 14.42 3.25 -14.73
CA SER A 192 13.12 3.36 -14.07
C SER A 192 11.98 3.52 -15.08
N VAL A 193 12.16 4.37 -16.08
CA VAL A 193 11.19 4.57 -17.18
C VAL A 193 11.02 3.31 -18.01
N ALA A 194 12.10 2.64 -18.40
CA ALA A 194 12.01 1.39 -19.17
C ALA A 194 11.23 0.29 -18.42
N MET A 195 11.43 0.18 -17.10
CA MET A 195 10.67 -0.75 -16.26
C MET A 195 9.18 -0.39 -16.17
N ALA A 196 8.85 0.91 -16.09
CA ALA A 196 7.47 1.36 -16.11
C ALA A 196 6.80 1.10 -17.45
N ASP A 197 7.50 1.35 -18.57
CA ASP A 197 7.00 1.09 -19.92
C ASP A 197 6.70 -0.40 -20.15
N GLU A 198 7.59 -1.29 -19.73
CA GLU A 198 7.36 -2.73 -19.77
C GLU A 198 6.10 -3.11 -18.97
N LYS A 199 5.97 -2.60 -17.74
CA LYS A 199 4.82 -2.89 -16.89
C LYS A 199 3.50 -2.38 -17.50
N LEU A 200 3.47 -1.18 -18.03
CA LEU A 200 2.29 -0.63 -18.68
C LEU A 200 1.95 -1.39 -19.97
N GLY A 201 2.97 -1.76 -20.76
CA GLY A 201 2.81 -2.59 -21.95
C GLY A 201 2.18 -3.95 -21.63
N ASN A 202 2.63 -4.61 -20.56
CA ASN A 202 2.08 -5.89 -20.11
C ASN A 202 0.61 -5.74 -19.62
N ALA A 203 0.27 -4.64 -18.94
CA ALA A 203 -1.11 -4.36 -18.52
C ALA A 203 -2.04 -4.16 -19.73
N LEU A 204 -1.60 -3.39 -20.72
CA LEU A 204 -2.35 -3.18 -21.96
C LEU A 204 -2.48 -4.47 -22.79
N ALA A 205 -1.43 -5.27 -22.88
CA ALA A 205 -1.46 -6.56 -23.58
C ALA A 205 -2.42 -7.56 -22.94
N ALA A 206 -2.69 -7.45 -21.64
CA ALA A 206 -3.73 -8.21 -20.95
C ALA A 206 -5.16 -7.69 -21.21
N GLY A 207 -5.30 -6.62 -22.00
CA GLY A 207 -6.58 -5.97 -22.27
C GLY A 207 -7.16 -5.24 -21.06
N ALA A 208 -6.32 -4.76 -20.16
CA ALA A 208 -6.78 -4.12 -18.93
C ALA A 208 -7.28 -2.69 -19.19
N ASP A 209 -8.47 -2.39 -18.67
CA ASP A 209 -9.00 -1.04 -18.55
C ASP A 209 -8.46 -0.35 -17.29
N MET A 210 -8.16 -1.15 -16.27
CA MET A 210 -7.73 -0.68 -14.95
C MET A 210 -6.55 -1.50 -14.41
N LEU A 211 -5.51 -0.80 -13.95
CA LEU A 211 -4.40 -1.38 -13.19
C LEU A 211 -4.55 -1.02 -11.72
N VAL A 212 -4.56 -2.05 -10.87
CA VAL A 212 -4.76 -1.92 -9.43
C VAL A 212 -3.52 -2.43 -8.68
N GLY A 213 -3.22 -1.85 -7.52
CA GLY A 213 -2.13 -2.30 -6.68
C GLY A 213 -2.27 -1.82 -5.24
N GLY A 214 -1.44 -2.35 -4.36
CA GLY A 214 -1.44 -2.06 -2.91
C GLY A 214 -0.31 -1.15 -2.44
N ASP A 215 0.39 -0.43 -3.33
CA ASP A 215 1.46 0.50 -2.97
C ASP A 215 1.40 1.78 -3.80
N LEU A 216 1.04 2.88 -3.15
CA LEU A 216 0.81 4.15 -3.83
C LEU A 216 2.05 4.68 -4.55
N GLY A 217 3.26 4.42 -4.04
CA GLY A 217 4.49 4.85 -4.72
C GLY A 217 4.65 4.23 -6.09
N CYS A 218 4.37 2.93 -6.21
CA CYS A 218 4.35 2.24 -7.50
C CYS A 218 3.29 2.82 -8.43
N LEU A 219 2.08 3.04 -7.91
CA LEU A 219 0.95 3.50 -8.70
C LEU A 219 1.12 4.94 -9.21
N LEU A 220 1.66 5.84 -8.38
CA LEU A 220 1.99 7.21 -8.80
C LEU A 220 3.04 7.22 -9.91
N HIS A 221 4.05 6.37 -9.81
CA HIS A 221 5.09 6.25 -10.82
C HIS A 221 4.52 5.76 -12.16
N LEU A 222 3.72 4.70 -12.12
CA LEU A 222 3.06 4.16 -13.32
C LEU A 222 2.04 5.16 -13.91
N ALA A 223 1.26 5.83 -13.07
CA ALA A 223 0.29 6.83 -13.52
C ALA A 223 0.96 8.05 -14.19
N GLY A 224 2.04 8.56 -13.59
CA GLY A 224 2.83 9.63 -14.20
C GLY A 224 3.42 9.22 -15.55
N ARG A 225 3.89 7.97 -15.68
CA ARG A 225 4.41 7.46 -16.96
C ARG A 225 3.30 7.25 -17.99
N ALA A 226 2.16 6.68 -17.59
CA ALA A 226 1.00 6.50 -18.44
C ALA A 226 0.51 7.85 -19.03
N GLY A 227 0.39 8.86 -18.17
CA GLY A 227 0.04 10.23 -18.61
C GLY A 227 1.05 10.82 -19.59
N ALA A 228 2.34 10.67 -19.34
CA ALA A 228 3.41 11.15 -20.24
C ALA A 228 3.39 10.45 -21.61
N CYS A 229 2.89 9.22 -21.70
CA CYS A 229 2.77 8.46 -22.95
C CYS A 229 1.39 8.56 -23.61
N GLY A 230 0.43 9.27 -23.01
CA GLY A 230 -0.95 9.33 -23.47
C GLY A 230 -1.68 7.98 -23.42
N THR A 231 -1.31 7.13 -22.46
CA THR A 231 -1.88 5.79 -22.31
C THR A 231 -3.21 5.84 -21.57
N ALA A 232 -4.28 5.37 -22.21
CA ALA A 232 -5.61 5.29 -21.60
C ALA A 232 -5.74 4.06 -20.69
N LEU A 233 -5.09 4.08 -19.53
CA LEU A 233 -5.15 3.04 -18.52
C LEU A 233 -5.49 3.68 -17.17
N GLU A 234 -6.63 3.31 -16.59
CA GLU A 234 -7.03 3.80 -15.27
C GLU A 234 -6.14 3.14 -14.20
N ILE A 235 -5.53 3.94 -13.33
CA ILE A 235 -4.64 3.43 -12.27
C ILE A 235 -5.21 3.80 -10.91
N ARG A 236 -5.46 2.78 -10.05
CA ARG A 236 -6.10 2.97 -8.74
C ARG A 236 -5.45 2.13 -7.64
N HIS A 237 -5.61 2.59 -6.41
CA HIS A 237 -5.26 1.79 -5.26
C HIS A 237 -6.36 0.77 -4.94
N VAL A 238 -5.97 -0.44 -4.53
CA VAL A 238 -6.90 -1.54 -4.24
C VAL A 238 -7.96 -1.16 -3.19
N SER A 239 -7.61 -0.32 -2.20
CA SER A 239 -8.57 0.13 -1.19
C SER A 239 -9.71 0.96 -1.76
N GLU A 240 -9.46 1.77 -2.80
CA GLU A 240 -10.50 2.59 -3.44
C GLU A 240 -11.51 1.69 -4.15
N LEU A 241 -11.01 0.66 -4.85
CA LEU A 241 -11.85 -0.30 -5.54
C LEU A 241 -12.70 -1.13 -4.55
N LEU A 242 -12.07 -1.68 -3.51
CA LEU A 242 -12.76 -2.45 -2.48
C LEU A 242 -13.77 -1.63 -1.67
N ALA A 243 -13.52 -0.34 -1.47
CA ALA A 243 -14.44 0.59 -0.80
C ALA A 243 -15.53 1.15 -1.72
N GLY A 244 -15.53 0.79 -3.01
CA GLY A 244 -16.49 1.32 -3.99
C GLY A 244 -16.34 2.81 -4.29
N ARG A 245 -15.13 3.38 -4.10
CA ARG A 245 -14.85 4.81 -4.28
C ARG A 245 -14.20 5.09 -5.64
N LEU A 246 -14.95 4.82 -6.70
CA LEU A 246 -14.53 5.08 -8.09
C LEU A 246 -15.07 6.42 -8.65
N ASP A 247 -15.76 7.18 -7.82
CA ASP A 247 -16.31 8.49 -8.12
C ASP A 247 -15.23 9.60 -8.18
N ARG A 248 -14.05 9.34 -7.68
CA ARG A 248 -12.89 10.25 -7.75
C ARG A 248 -12.08 9.99 -9.02
N PRO A 249 -11.41 11.03 -9.61
CA PRO A 249 -10.48 10.83 -10.72
C PRO A 249 -9.44 9.73 -10.44
N ALA A 250 -8.98 9.01 -11.46
CA ALA A 250 -7.90 8.06 -11.32
C ALA A 250 -6.58 8.74 -10.96
N LEU A 251 -5.55 7.97 -10.62
CA LEU A 251 -4.22 8.51 -10.40
C LEU A 251 -3.66 9.03 -11.72
N GLY A 252 -3.10 10.24 -11.71
CA GLY A 252 -2.56 10.90 -12.90
C GLY A 252 -3.58 11.73 -13.68
N GLU A 253 -4.87 11.64 -13.37
CA GLU A 253 -5.90 12.54 -13.92
C GLU A 253 -5.95 13.83 -13.09
N GLU A 254 -6.19 14.95 -13.76
CA GLU A 254 -6.37 16.24 -13.08
C GLU A 254 -7.63 16.20 -12.21
N GLN A 255 -7.51 16.72 -10.98
CA GLN A 255 -8.69 16.94 -10.15
C GLN A 255 -9.39 18.20 -10.66
N PRO A 256 -10.71 18.12 -10.89
CA PRO A 256 -11.48 19.28 -11.33
C PRO A 256 -11.52 20.40 -10.28
#